data_a27d9c0247482053af93fcbdeecb20f0
#
_entry.id   a27d9c0247482053af93fcbdeecb20f0
#
_cell.length_a   1.000
_cell.length_b   1.000
_cell.length_c   1.000
_cell.angle_alpha   90.00
_cell.angle_beta   90.00
_cell.angle_gamma   90.00
#
_symmetry.space_group_name_H-M   'P 1'
#
loop_
_entity.id
_entity.type
_entity.pdbx_description
1 polymer ?
#
loop_
_entity_poly.entity_id
_entity_poly.type
_entity_poly.pdbx_seq_one_letter_code
_entity_poly.pdbx_strand_id
1 'polypeptide(L)'
;MNILQIHSSARREASHSTRLADRIVLRLRDTDPEARLAIRNLNRDPHPVLDEVALAALFTPAEQRTPAQAARVALDDALIDELKAADVVVLGVPMYNFGVPSQLKNWIDAISRAGVTFRYTANGPEGLLKGKTVYVALTRGGKYRNTPADTMVPYLEMVLSFLGMTHVHFVYAEGLAMGAAAEESAIASAYEQIEDAVSAQVSVEEPLAA
;
A
#
# COMPACT_ATOMS: atom_id res chain seq x y z
N MET A 1 -9.13 -11.32 11.06
CA MET A 1 -8.53 -10.21 10.28
C MET A 1 -8.16 -10.66 8.87
N ASN A 2 -8.43 -9.85 7.84
CA ASN A 2 -8.01 -10.09 6.47
C ASN A 2 -6.85 -9.13 6.13
N ILE A 3 -5.71 -9.68 5.76
CA ILE A 3 -4.49 -8.92 5.42
C ILE A 3 -4.30 -8.96 3.91
N LEU A 4 -4.14 -7.80 3.27
CA LEU A 4 -3.69 -7.68 1.89
C LEU A 4 -2.24 -7.18 1.88
N GLN A 5 -1.31 -8.03 1.47
CA GLN A 5 0.10 -7.67 1.33
C GLN A 5 0.42 -7.35 -0.14
N ILE A 6 1.03 -6.20 -0.38
CA ILE A 6 1.36 -5.72 -1.72
C ILE A 6 2.87 -5.55 -1.86
N HIS A 7 3.44 -6.29 -2.79
CA HIS A 7 4.86 -6.19 -3.16
C HIS A 7 5.00 -5.33 -4.41
N SER A 8 5.75 -4.23 -4.31
CA SER A 8 5.95 -3.30 -5.42
C SER A 8 7.39 -3.24 -5.93
N SER A 9 8.31 -3.99 -5.32
CA SER A 9 9.71 -4.01 -5.71
C SER A 9 9.91 -4.61 -7.10
N ALA A 10 10.76 -3.97 -7.91
CA ALA A 10 11.21 -4.53 -9.18
C ALA A 10 12.14 -5.75 -9.01
N ARG A 11 12.70 -5.95 -7.81
CA ARG A 11 13.51 -7.13 -7.50
C ARG A 11 12.61 -8.32 -7.20
N ARG A 12 12.87 -9.45 -7.84
CA ARG A 12 12.14 -10.71 -7.58
C ARG A 12 12.60 -11.37 -6.29
N GLU A 13 13.89 -11.26 -5.98
CA GLU A 13 14.55 -11.86 -4.81
C GLU A 13 15.32 -10.77 -4.05
N ALA A 14 15.62 -11.02 -2.78
CA ALA A 14 16.42 -10.16 -1.91
C ALA A 14 15.90 -8.69 -1.83
N SER A 15 14.59 -8.49 -1.93
CA SER A 15 13.99 -7.17 -1.75
C SER A 15 13.82 -6.86 -0.26
N HIS A 16 14.47 -5.80 0.23
CA HIS A 16 14.33 -5.37 1.63
C HIS A 16 12.88 -4.95 1.95
N SER A 17 12.21 -4.22 1.04
CA SER A 17 10.81 -3.81 1.27
C SER A 17 9.85 -4.99 1.35
N THR A 18 10.07 -6.04 0.54
CA THR A 18 9.31 -7.29 0.64
C THR A 18 9.56 -7.98 1.99
N ARG A 19 10.84 -8.14 2.39
CA ARG A 19 11.20 -8.76 3.68
C ARG A 19 10.62 -8.03 4.88
N LEU A 20 10.59 -6.69 4.86
CA LEU A 20 9.97 -5.90 5.92
C LEU A 20 8.44 -6.05 5.91
N ALA A 21 7.81 -6.07 4.73
CA ALA A 21 6.38 -6.35 4.61
C ALA A 21 6.03 -7.76 5.13
N ASP A 22 6.85 -8.77 4.82
CA ASP A 22 6.71 -10.13 5.34
C ASP A 22 6.83 -10.16 6.88
N ARG A 23 7.77 -9.38 7.44
CA ARG A 23 7.93 -9.26 8.90
C ARG A 23 6.71 -8.61 9.56
N ILE A 24 6.13 -7.57 8.97
CA ILE A 24 4.89 -6.94 9.45
C ILE A 24 3.76 -7.98 9.48
N VAL A 25 3.56 -8.71 8.38
CA VAL A 25 2.52 -9.75 8.29
C VAL A 25 2.73 -10.84 9.34
N LEU A 26 3.99 -11.27 9.55
CA LEU A 26 4.30 -12.26 10.58
C LEU A 26 3.86 -11.77 11.97
N ARG A 27 4.21 -10.53 12.33
CA ARG A 27 3.84 -9.94 13.62
C ARG A 27 2.33 -9.77 13.78
N LEU A 28 1.62 -9.36 12.73
CA LEU A 28 0.16 -9.29 12.74
C LEU A 28 -0.47 -10.67 12.97
N ARG A 29 0.07 -11.72 12.37
CA ARG A 29 -0.41 -13.09 12.57
C ARG A 29 -0.04 -13.68 13.92
N ASP A 30 0.99 -13.18 14.58
CA ASP A 30 1.28 -13.54 15.98
C ASP A 30 0.17 -13.00 16.92
N THR A 31 -0.48 -11.90 16.58
CA THR A 31 -1.60 -11.32 17.34
C THR A 31 -2.96 -11.91 16.94
N ASP A 32 -3.12 -12.36 15.69
CA ASP A 32 -4.32 -13.05 15.19
C ASP A 32 -3.91 -14.26 14.33
N PRO A 33 -3.72 -15.45 14.94
CA PRO A 33 -3.32 -16.67 14.23
C PRO A 33 -4.29 -17.10 13.12
N GLU A 34 -5.55 -16.69 13.18
CA GLU A 34 -6.59 -16.99 12.18
C GLU A 34 -6.62 -15.96 11.04
N ALA A 35 -5.72 -14.97 11.06
CA ALA A 35 -5.66 -13.94 10.03
C ALA A 35 -5.42 -14.56 8.64
N ARG A 36 -6.28 -14.18 7.70
CA ARG A 36 -6.18 -14.59 6.29
C ARG A 36 -5.27 -13.63 5.54
N LEU A 37 -4.35 -14.18 4.77
CA LEU A 37 -3.38 -13.43 3.99
C LEU A 37 -3.66 -13.59 2.49
N ALA A 38 -3.88 -12.47 1.81
CA ALA A 38 -3.82 -12.36 0.35
C ALA A 38 -2.54 -11.61 -0.04
N ILE A 39 -1.83 -12.08 -1.07
CA ILE A 39 -0.60 -11.45 -1.56
C ILE A 39 -0.79 -11.00 -3.00
N ARG A 40 -0.55 -9.71 -3.25
CA ARG A 40 -0.48 -9.12 -4.59
C ARG A 40 0.98 -8.73 -4.90
N ASN A 41 1.57 -9.38 -5.90
CA ASN A 41 2.91 -9.04 -6.35
C ASN A 41 2.84 -8.27 -7.68
N LEU A 42 3.00 -6.96 -7.61
CA LEU A 42 2.85 -6.04 -8.75
C LEU A 42 3.98 -6.17 -9.79
N ASN A 43 5.09 -6.82 -9.45
CA ASN A 43 6.16 -7.10 -10.40
C ASN A 43 5.95 -8.43 -11.15
N ARG A 44 5.30 -9.39 -10.51
CA ARG A 44 4.95 -10.67 -11.13
C ARG A 44 3.72 -10.53 -12.03
N ASP A 45 2.71 -9.83 -11.51
CA ASP A 45 1.42 -9.64 -12.15
C ASP A 45 1.17 -8.11 -12.31
N PRO A 46 1.90 -7.46 -13.26
CA PRO A 46 1.84 -6.00 -13.40
C PRO A 46 0.49 -5.57 -13.94
N HIS A 47 -0.09 -4.57 -13.28
CA HIS A 47 -1.32 -3.94 -13.76
C HIS A 47 -1.02 -3.05 -14.96
N PRO A 48 -1.84 -3.06 -16.02
CA PRO A 48 -1.67 -2.17 -17.17
C PRO A 48 -1.70 -0.68 -16.77
N VAL A 49 -0.94 0.14 -17.49
CA VAL A 49 -0.94 1.59 -17.27
C VAL A 49 -2.32 2.20 -17.55
N LEU A 50 -2.59 3.31 -16.89
CA LEU A 50 -3.75 4.15 -17.17
C LEU A 50 -3.47 4.96 -18.45
N ASP A 51 -3.97 4.47 -19.59
CA ASP A 51 -3.89 5.12 -20.88
C ASP A 51 -5.25 5.67 -21.35
N GLU A 52 -5.31 6.26 -22.55
CA GLU A 52 -6.53 6.82 -23.11
C GLU A 52 -7.63 5.75 -23.28
N VAL A 53 -7.25 4.52 -23.64
CA VAL A 53 -8.20 3.41 -23.82
C VAL A 53 -8.81 2.99 -22.48
N ALA A 54 -7.99 2.90 -21.44
CA ALA A 54 -8.43 2.62 -20.07
C ALA A 54 -9.34 3.73 -19.54
N LEU A 55 -8.98 5.00 -19.74
CA LEU A 55 -9.80 6.15 -19.36
C LEU A 55 -11.16 6.11 -20.06
N ALA A 56 -11.19 5.88 -21.38
CA ALA A 56 -12.43 5.76 -22.13
C ALA A 56 -13.32 4.62 -21.60
N ALA A 57 -12.73 3.48 -21.25
CA ALA A 57 -13.45 2.35 -20.66
C ALA A 57 -14.08 2.70 -19.29
N LEU A 58 -13.34 3.42 -18.44
CA LEU A 58 -13.81 3.86 -17.12
C LEU A 58 -14.96 4.87 -17.20
N PHE A 59 -14.94 5.77 -18.18
CA PHE A 59 -16.00 6.77 -18.38
C PHE A 59 -17.22 6.25 -19.15
N THR A 60 -17.11 5.07 -19.80
CA THR A 60 -18.24 4.45 -20.49
C THR A 60 -19.16 3.77 -19.47
N PRO A 61 -20.48 4.06 -19.48
CA PRO A 61 -21.47 3.35 -18.66
C PRO A 61 -21.39 1.83 -18.88
N ALA A 62 -21.60 1.05 -17.81
CA ALA A 62 -21.37 -0.40 -17.84
C ALA A 62 -22.15 -1.12 -18.97
N GLU A 63 -23.40 -0.70 -19.21
CA GLU A 63 -24.29 -1.24 -20.22
C GLU A 63 -23.91 -0.85 -21.66
N GLN A 64 -23.01 0.10 -21.83
CA GLN A 64 -22.55 0.58 -23.15
C GLN A 64 -21.10 0.14 -23.45
N ARG A 65 -20.44 -0.55 -22.52
CA ARG A 65 -19.06 -1.03 -22.72
C ARG A 65 -18.99 -2.11 -23.77
N THR A 66 -18.01 -1.98 -24.66
CA THR A 66 -17.59 -3.11 -25.50
C THR A 66 -17.02 -4.24 -24.62
N PRO A 67 -16.95 -5.49 -25.12
CA PRO A 67 -16.30 -6.58 -24.37
C PRO A 67 -14.87 -6.27 -23.94
N ALA A 68 -14.09 -5.57 -24.77
CA ALA A 68 -12.72 -5.15 -24.45
C ALA A 68 -12.68 -4.11 -23.30
N GLN A 69 -13.57 -3.13 -23.31
CA GLN A 69 -13.70 -2.14 -22.24
C GLN A 69 -14.16 -2.80 -20.94
N ALA A 70 -15.13 -3.71 -20.99
CA ALA A 70 -15.57 -4.44 -19.82
C ALA A 70 -14.43 -5.28 -19.20
N ALA A 71 -13.66 -5.98 -20.04
CA ALA A 71 -12.49 -6.74 -19.59
C ALA A 71 -11.42 -5.84 -18.95
N ARG A 72 -11.15 -4.65 -19.52
CA ARG A 72 -10.18 -3.69 -18.95
C ARG A 72 -10.62 -3.20 -17.56
N VAL A 73 -11.90 -2.84 -17.42
CA VAL A 73 -12.45 -2.37 -16.14
C VAL A 73 -12.47 -3.47 -15.09
N ALA A 74 -12.74 -4.72 -15.49
CA ALA A 74 -12.73 -5.86 -14.56
C ALA A 74 -11.36 -6.10 -13.89
N LEU A 75 -10.26 -5.72 -14.55
CA LEU A 75 -8.92 -5.78 -13.94
C LEU A 75 -8.79 -4.80 -12.75
N ASP A 76 -9.33 -3.59 -12.91
CA ASP A 76 -9.34 -2.59 -11.84
C ASP A 76 -10.30 -3.02 -10.72
N ASP A 77 -11.49 -3.53 -11.08
CA ASP A 77 -12.50 -4.01 -10.12
C ASP A 77 -11.91 -5.10 -9.21
N ALA A 78 -11.16 -6.05 -9.77
CA ALA A 78 -10.52 -7.10 -8.98
C ALA A 78 -9.55 -6.55 -7.92
N LEU A 79 -8.76 -5.51 -8.24
CA LEU A 79 -7.86 -4.87 -7.28
C LEU A 79 -8.63 -4.10 -6.19
N ILE A 80 -9.73 -3.45 -6.59
CA ILE A 80 -10.59 -2.72 -5.65
C ILE A 80 -11.29 -3.71 -4.69
N ASP A 81 -11.75 -4.84 -5.20
CA ASP A 81 -12.44 -5.85 -4.39
C ASP A 81 -11.47 -6.51 -3.38
N GLU A 82 -10.23 -6.81 -3.78
CA GLU A 82 -9.18 -7.25 -2.86
C GLU A 82 -8.96 -6.22 -1.73
N LEU A 83 -8.86 -4.95 -2.10
CA LEU A 83 -8.65 -3.87 -1.14
C LEU A 83 -9.85 -3.66 -0.22
N LYS A 84 -11.08 -3.75 -0.75
CA LYS A 84 -12.32 -3.67 0.06
C LYS A 84 -12.41 -4.81 1.08
N ALA A 85 -12.02 -6.02 0.70
CA ALA A 85 -12.07 -7.19 1.55
C ALA A 85 -11.03 -7.20 2.68
N ALA A 86 -9.98 -6.38 2.57
CA ALA A 86 -8.92 -6.31 3.57
C ALA A 86 -9.30 -5.41 4.75
N ASP A 87 -8.95 -5.84 5.96
CA ASP A 87 -8.98 -5.02 7.18
C ASP A 87 -7.64 -4.29 7.34
N VAL A 88 -6.55 -4.96 6.97
CA VAL A 88 -5.18 -4.45 7.04
C VAL A 88 -4.51 -4.54 5.67
N VAL A 89 -3.81 -3.47 5.29
CA VAL A 89 -3.03 -3.39 4.04
C VAL A 89 -1.55 -3.22 4.39
N VAL A 90 -0.69 -4.08 3.85
CA VAL A 90 0.77 -4.01 4.06
C VAL A 90 1.46 -3.75 2.73
N LEU A 91 2.09 -2.58 2.59
CA LEU A 91 2.77 -2.14 1.38
C LEU A 91 4.28 -2.26 1.54
N GLY A 92 4.95 -3.06 0.72
CA GLY A 92 6.41 -3.06 0.59
C GLY A 92 6.84 -2.08 -0.52
N VAL A 93 7.42 -0.94 -0.15
CA VAL A 93 7.66 0.18 -1.07
C VAL A 93 9.13 0.61 -1.08
N PRO A 94 9.93 0.17 -2.07
CA PRO A 94 11.27 0.71 -2.27
C PRO A 94 11.21 2.07 -2.95
N MET A 95 12.19 2.93 -2.64
CA MET A 95 12.39 4.18 -3.39
C MET A 95 13.18 3.91 -4.67
N TYR A 96 12.65 4.33 -5.80
CA TYR A 96 13.36 4.39 -7.08
C TYR A 96 13.33 5.83 -7.60
N ASN A 97 14.52 6.44 -7.74
CA ASN A 97 14.67 7.81 -8.24
C ASN A 97 13.73 8.81 -7.54
N PHE A 98 13.73 8.79 -6.20
CA PHE A 98 12.91 9.64 -5.33
C PHE A 98 11.39 9.41 -5.42
N GLY A 99 10.92 8.31 -6.00
CA GLY A 99 9.50 8.02 -6.17
C GLY A 99 9.14 6.58 -5.82
N VAL A 100 7.84 6.32 -5.80
CA VAL A 100 7.30 4.97 -5.70
C VAL A 100 7.56 4.20 -7.00
N PRO A 101 7.67 2.86 -6.97
CA PRO A 101 7.77 2.06 -8.19
C PRO A 101 6.60 2.32 -9.13
N SER A 102 6.85 2.30 -10.45
CA SER A 102 5.81 2.50 -11.47
C SER A 102 4.66 1.51 -11.35
N GLN A 103 4.95 0.27 -10.97
CA GLN A 103 3.95 -0.75 -10.73
C GLN A 103 3.00 -0.37 -9.57
N LEU A 104 3.53 0.25 -8.50
CA LEU A 104 2.70 0.76 -7.41
C LEU A 104 1.86 1.95 -7.87
N LYS A 105 2.43 2.83 -8.69
CA LYS A 105 1.65 3.95 -9.27
C LYS A 105 0.51 3.43 -10.13
N ASN A 106 0.73 2.43 -10.98
CA ASN A 106 -0.33 1.82 -11.79
C ASN A 106 -1.43 1.18 -10.91
N TRP A 107 -1.05 0.53 -9.80
CA TRP A 107 -2.00 -0.01 -8.85
C TRP A 107 -2.82 1.10 -8.16
N ILE A 108 -2.16 2.19 -7.74
CA ILE A 108 -2.84 3.36 -7.14
C ILE A 108 -3.85 3.96 -8.12
N ASP A 109 -3.47 4.10 -9.41
CA ASP A 109 -4.38 4.63 -10.44
C ASP A 109 -5.59 3.72 -10.66
N ALA A 110 -5.38 2.40 -10.66
CA ALA A 110 -6.45 1.43 -10.83
C ALA A 110 -7.48 1.43 -9.69
N ILE A 111 -7.01 1.58 -8.45
CA ILE A 111 -7.89 1.60 -7.27
C ILE A 111 -8.54 2.96 -7.01
N SER A 112 -8.07 4.04 -7.66
CA SER A 112 -8.59 5.40 -7.49
C SER A 112 -9.79 5.64 -8.40
N ARG A 113 -10.98 5.18 -7.99
CA ARG A 113 -12.19 5.25 -8.82
C ARG A 113 -13.29 6.09 -8.17
N ALA A 114 -13.71 7.14 -8.88
CA ALA A 114 -14.82 7.99 -8.47
C ALA A 114 -16.13 7.20 -8.34
N GLY A 115 -16.87 7.43 -7.27
CA GLY A 115 -18.12 6.72 -6.93
C GLY A 115 -17.93 5.32 -6.35
N VAL A 116 -16.68 4.79 -6.28
CA VAL A 116 -16.37 3.43 -5.82
C VAL A 116 -15.41 3.43 -4.62
N THR A 117 -14.28 4.13 -4.72
CA THR A 117 -13.26 4.21 -3.65
C THR A 117 -13.12 5.61 -3.08
N PHE A 118 -13.65 6.62 -3.77
CA PHE A 118 -13.83 7.97 -3.28
C PHE A 118 -15.03 8.61 -4.00
N ARG A 119 -15.55 9.72 -3.46
CA ARG A 119 -16.59 10.52 -4.11
C ARG A 119 -16.37 12.02 -3.87
N TYR A 120 -16.89 12.86 -4.75
CA TYR A 120 -16.94 14.29 -4.54
C TYR A 120 -18.21 14.66 -3.79
N THR A 121 -18.08 15.52 -2.79
CA THR A 121 -19.20 16.07 -2.00
C THR A 121 -19.14 17.59 -2.00
N ALA A 122 -20.18 18.26 -1.50
CA ALA A 122 -20.19 19.72 -1.33
C ALA A 122 -19.03 20.22 -0.43
N ASN A 123 -18.51 19.36 0.45
CA ASN A 123 -17.42 19.68 1.38
C ASN A 123 -16.04 19.21 0.88
N GLY A 124 -15.92 18.80 -0.38
CA GLY A 124 -14.70 18.26 -0.97
C GLY A 124 -14.74 16.74 -1.19
N PRO A 125 -13.62 16.13 -1.54
CA PRO A 125 -13.54 14.68 -1.76
C PRO A 125 -13.70 13.90 -0.45
N GLU A 126 -14.39 12.77 -0.52
CA GLU A 126 -14.56 11.82 0.59
C GLU A 126 -14.08 10.45 0.16
N GLY A 127 -13.13 9.88 0.90
CA GLY A 127 -12.66 8.51 0.71
C GLY A 127 -13.65 7.49 1.27
N LEU A 128 -13.83 6.39 0.57
CA LEU A 128 -14.80 5.34 0.87
C LEU A 128 -14.17 4.06 1.44
N LEU A 129 -12.84 3.93 1.43
CA LEU A 129 -12.10 2.80 1.97
C LEU A 129 -11.75 3.02 3.46
N LYS A 130 -12.78 3.19 4.29
CA LYS A 130 -12.65 3.52 5.72
C LYS A 130 -12.40 2.26 6.56
N GLY A 131 -11.89 2.47 7.80
CA GLY A 131 -11.73 1.41 8.81
C GLY A 131 -10.59 0.44 8.50
N LYS A 132 -9.63 0.83 7.67
CA LYS A 132 -8.46 0.03 7.33
C LYS A 132 -7.21 0.59 7.99
N THR A 133 -6.37 -0.31 8.53
CA THR A 133 -5.01 0.03 8.96
C THR A 133 -4.03 -0.25 7.83
N VAL A 134 -3.13 0.67 7.55
CA VAL A 134 -2.12 0.54 6.49
C VAL A 134 -0.73 0.58 7.09
N TYR A 135 0.09 -0.42 6.80
CA TYR A 135 1.52 -0.43 7.10
C TYR A 135 2.31 -0.24 5.81
N VAL A 136 3.24 0.71 5.81
CA VAL A 136 4.08 1.00 4.65
C VAL A 136 5.54 0.78 5.02
N ALA A 137 6.13 -0.31 4.52
CA ALA A 137 7.55 -0.63 4.68
C ALA A 137 8.36 0.10 3.60
N LEU A 138 8.95 1.25 3.96
CA LEU A 138 9.76 2.10 3.09
C LEU A 138 11.22 1.70 3.13
N THR A 139 11.83 1.43 1.97
CA THR A 139 13.27 1.13 1.87
C THR A 139 13.96 2.09 0.92
N ARG A 140 15.11 2.64 1.36
CA ARG A 140 15.83 3.71 0.67
C ARG A 140 17.35 3.51 0.74
N GLY A 141 18.04 3.77 -0.36
CA GLY A 141 19.50 3.67 -0.41
C GLY A 141 20.20 4.74 0.43
N GLY A 142 19.69 5.97 0.42
CA GLY A 142 20.15 7.09 1.26
C GLY A 142 19.23 7.33 2.45
N LYS A 143 19.49 8.43 3.19
CA LYS A 143 18.67 8.90 4.32
C LYS A 143 17.92 10.15 3.91
N TYR A 144 16.59 10.06 3.78
CA TYR A 144 15.75 11.13 3.24
C TYR A 144 14.60 11.54 4.16
N ARG A 145 14.32 10.79 5.22
CA ARG A 145 13.23 11.07 6.16
C ARG A 145 13.34 12.48 6.72
N ASN A 146 12.23 13.22 6.71
CA ASN A 146 12.13 14.61 7.16
C ASN A 146 13.02 15.60 6.38
N THR A 147 13.37 15.28 5.14
CA THR A 147 14.06 16.20 4.22
C THR A 147 13.20 16.52 3.01
N PRO A 148 13.51 17.58 2.23
CA PRO A 148 12.80 17.86 0.97
C PRO A 148 12.89 16.74 -0.07
N ALA A 149 13.85 15.81 0.05
CA ALA A 149 14.00 14.64 -0.81
C ALA A 149 13.05 13.48 -0.41
N ASP A 150 12.33 13.58 0.70
CA ASP A 150 11.27 12.64 1.07
C ASP A 150 9.97 12.95 0.33
N THR A 151 9.94 12.61 -0.94
CA THR A 151 8.77 12.83 -1.81
C THR A 151 7.72 11.73 -1.69
N MET A 152 8.09 10.56 -1.13
CA MET A 152 7.22 9.39 -1.09
C MET A 152 6.19 9.46 0.03
N VAL A 153 6.59 9.88 1.23
CA VAL A 153 5.69 9.92 2.39
C VAL A 153 4.55 10.91 2.16
N PRO A 154 4.79 12.17 1.79
CA PRO A 154 3.69 13.11 1.50
C PRO A 154 2.75 12.63 0.38
N TYR A 155 3.32 11.97 -0.64
CA TYR A 155 2.51 11.40 -1.72
C TYR A 155 1.61 10.26 -1.24
N LEU A 156 2.17 9.28 -0.49
CA LEU A 156 1.42 8.13 0.02
C LEU A 156 0.38 8.56 1.05
N GLU A 157 0.72 9.47 1.97
CA GLU A 157 -0.26 10.04 2.92
C GLU A 157 -1.42 10.70 2.20
N MET A 158 -1.15 11.52 1.19
CA MET A 158 -2.17 12.21 0.42
C MET A 158 -3.10 11.23 -0.28
N VAL A 159 -2.56 10.25 -1.01
CA VAL A 159 -3.38 9.33 -1.80
C VAL A 159 -4.15 8.33 -0.93
N LEU A 160 -3.54 7.82 0.14
CA LEU A 160 -4.22 6.90 1.07
C LEU A 160 -5.35 7.62 1.82
N SER A 161 -5.10 8.83 2.32
CA SER A 161 -6.10 9.67 2.96
C SER A 161 -7.24 10.03 2.00
N PHE A 162 -6.91 10.41 0.76
CA PHE A 162 -7.91 10.68 -0.29
C PHE A 162 -8.85 9.50 -0.53
N LEU A 163 -8.34 8.28 -0.43
CA LEU A 163 -9.13 7.06 -0.55
C LEU A 163 -9.86 6.67 0.74
N GLY A 164 -9.58 7.32 1.89
CA GLY A 164 -10.23 7.08 3.18
C GLY A 164 -9.42 6.21 4.15
N MET A 165 -8.22 5.81 3.78
CA MET A 165 -7.28 5.06 4.62
C MET A 165 -6.41 6.02 5.42
N THR A 166 -6.86 6.42 6.60
CA THR A 166 -6.21 7.45 7.43
C THR A 166 -5.34 6.92 8.55
N HIS A 167 -5.48 5.62 8.89
CA HIS A 167 -4.62 4.96 9.87
C HIS A 167 -3.41 4.35 9.15
N VAL A 168 -2.31 5.14 9.03
CA VAL A 168 -1.13 4.75 8.29
C VAL A 168 0.10 4.73 9.19
N HIS A 169 0.81 3.60 9.23
CA HIS A 169 2.06 3.39 9.94
C HIS A 169 3.21 3.25 8.93
N PHE A 170 4.19 4.15 8.99
CA PHE A 170 5.38 4.07 8.17
C PHE A 170 6.53 3.42 8.93
N VAL A 171 7.12 2.39 8.34
CA VAL A 171 8.34 1.72 8.81
C VAL A 171 9.47 2.07 7.85
N TYR A 172 10.57 2.57 8.37
CA TYR A 172 11.69 3.07 7.56
C TYR A 172 12.93 2.20 7.69
N ALA A 173 13.49 1.79 6.55
CA ALA A 173 14.86 1.30 6.45
C ALA A 173 15.62 2.19 5.46
N GLU A 174 16.48 3.08 5.95
CA GLU A 174 17.19 4.08 5.19
C GLU A 174 18.71 3.89 5.28
N GLY A 175 19.44 4.37 4.26
CA GLY A 175 20.90 4.20 4.22
C GLY A 175 21.33 2.81 3.75
N LEU A 176 20.48 2.03 3.12
CA LEU A 176 20.74 0.67 2.67
C LEU A 176 21.85 0.55 1.62
N ALA A 177 22.27 1.65 0.97
CA ALA A 177 23.39 1.72 0.05
C ALA A 177 24.65 2.37 0.67
N MET A 178 24.66 2.63 2.00
CA MET A 178 25.74 3.34 2.67
C MET A 178 26.76 2.40 3.37
N GLY A 179 26.77 1.14 2.97
CA GLY A 179 27.66 0.10 3.49
C GLY A 179 26.97 -0.88 4.45
N ALA A 180 27.60 -2.03 4.67
CA ALA A 180 27.00 -3.17 5.38
C ALA A 180 26.54 -2.81 6.81
N ALA A 181 27.36 -2.07 7.58
CA ALA A 181 26.99 -1.67 8.93
C ALA A 181 25.77 -0.73 8.97
N ALA A 182 25.64 0.16 7.97
CA ALA A 182 24.48 1.05 7.85
C ALA A 182 23.21 0.25 7.48
N GLU A 183 23.33 -0.72 6.58
CA GLU A 183 22.25 -1.62 6.20
C GLU A 183 21.76 -2.45 7.40
N GLU A 184 22.69 -3.07 8.16
CA GLU A 184 22.37 -3.87 9.34
C GLU A 184 21.64 -3.03 10.40
N SER A 185 22.16 -1.83 10.71
CA SER A 185 21.52 -0.89 11.64
C SER A 185 20.13 -0.45 11.16
N ALA A 186 19.96 -0.17 9.87
CA ALA A 186 18.68 0.23 9.29
C ALA A 186 17.62 -0.86 9.38
N ILE A 187 18.01 -2.12 9.12
CA ILE A 187 17.09 -3.26 9.23
C ILE A 187 16.73 -3.55 10.69
N ALA A 188 17.71 -3.48 11.62
CA ALA A 188 17.42 -3.63 13.05
C ALA A 188 16.44 -2.57 13.56
N SER A 189 16.67 -1.30 13.22
CA SER A 189 15.74 -0.20 13.57
C SER A 189 14.35 -0.39 12.93
N ALA A 190 14.28 -0.87 11.70
CA ALA A 190 12.99 -1.15 11.05
C ALA A 190 12.21 -2.26 11.78
N TYR A 191 12.88 -3.28 12.31
CA TYR A 191 12.24 -4.32 13.11
C TYR A 191 11.67 -3.77 14.42
N GLU A 192 12.39 -2.90 15.13
CA GLU A 192 11.89 -2.21 16.33
C GLU A 192 10.62 -1.39 15.99
N GLN A 193 10.66 -0.60 14.91
CA GLN A 193 9.50 0.17 14.45
C GLN A 193 8.28 -0.73 14.12
N ILE A 194 8.50 -1.94 13.60
CA ILE A 194 7.42 -2.92 13.34
C ILE A 194 6.79 -3.39 14.66
N GLU A 195 7.62 -3.74 15.67
CA GLU A 195 7.11 -4.16 16.97
C GLU A 195 6.26 -3.07 17.61
N ASP A 196 6.73 -1.82 17.60
CA ASP A 196 6.02 -0.67 18.16
C ASP A 196 4.68 -0.42 17.42
N ALA A 197 4.71 -0.40 16.08
CA ALA A 197 3.54 -0.10 15.26
C ALA A 197 2.44 -1.16 15.40
N VAL A 198 2.79 -2.46 15.46
CA VAL A 198 1.81 -3.53 15.62
C VAL A 198 1.27 -3.57 17.07
N SER A 199 2.13 -3.35 18.07
CA SER A 199 1.69 -3.33 19.48
C SER A 199 0.73 -2.18 19.78
N ALA A 200 0.95 -1.01 19.16
CA ALA A 200 0.08 0.15 19.32
C ALA A 200 -1.35 -0.11 18.78
N GLN A 201 -1.49 -0.88 17.71
CA GLN A 201 -2.81 -1.24 17.17
C GLN A 201 -3.59 -2.14 18.12
N VAL A 202 -2.96 -3.15 18.71
CA VAL A 202 -3.60 -4.09 19.66
C VAL A 202 -4.18 -3.33 20.86
N SER A 203 -3.47 -2.31 21.35
CA SER A 203 -3.90 -1.48 22.50
C SER A 203 -5.12 -0.61 22.19
N VAL A 204 -5.40 -0.28 20.93
CA VAL A 204 -6.56 0.52 20.51
C VAL A 204 -7.81 -0.34 20.32
N GLU A 205 -7.64 -1.63 20.01
CA GLU A 205 -8.75 -2.56 19.77
C GLU A 205 -9.27 -3.24 21.05
N GLU A 206 -8.56 -3.16 22.18
CA GLU A 206 -9.10 -3.58 23.47
C GLU A 206 -10.03 -2.48 24.02
N PRO A 207 -11.37 -2.68 24.05
CA PRO A 207 -12.26 -1.76 24.76
C PRO A 207 -11.92 -1.83 26.26
N LEU A 208 -11.71 -0.67 26.88
CA LEU A 208 -11.67 -0.54 28.34
C LEU A 208 -12.88 -1.29 28.89
N ALA A 209 -12.63 -2.47 29.44
CA ALA A 209 -13.63 -3.22 30.19
C ALA A 209 -14.05 -2.35 31.38
N ALA A 210 -15.26 -1.81 31.30
CA ALA A 210 -15.90 -1.04 32.36
C ALA A 210 -16.60 -1.99 33.34
#